data_8c6a61fde296542baef744e3529bae21
#
_entry.id   8c6a61fde296542baef744e3529bae21
#
_cell.length_a   1.000
_cell.length_b   1.000
_cell.length_c   1.000
_cell.angle_alpha   90.00
_cell.angle_beta   90.00
_cell.angle_gamma   90.00
#
_symmetry.space_group_name_H-M   'P 1'
#
loop_
_entity.id
_entity.type
_entity.pdbx_description
1 polymer ?
#
loop_
_entity_poly.entity_id
_entity_poly.type
_entity_poly.pdbx_seq_one_letter_code
_entity_poly.pdbx_strand_id
1 'polypeptide(L)'
;MLNGEIEQKRSVHFFAIMLALSLCMHTALCIFFYCIGVTILYVFNIASVVIYLLLLFLVSRVKHMERWMLVPFAEVLVHVLLCNLCLGWGYGFSLYGFMLIPVIYYIACIHMKSRIGVVTSSVLGIFDLLVIVLSASSAGEINKLPGMSNHEMLVIFAINVAICTIFLMAYSAYFVVAIRNATNVLEERNDELDFMVHYDALTNMRNRQNMDEIFEEYECYEKDYCVVQMDLDNFKQTNRTYGHSCGDELLINLSYLIRQAVRNRGEVCRWGGDEVLLLLKMDKKSGYRLTEKIRKEIADYVLTYQRQRVSVTATFGFVYCDEKQTMKERIALADSRLNQGKEKGKNQVVN
;
A
#
# COMPACT_ATOMS: atom_id res chain seq x y z
N MET A 1 4.43 -11.96 5.40
CA MET A 1 5.77 -12.50 5.06
C MET A 1 6.10 -12.35 3.58
N LEU A 2 5.21 -12.69 2.65
CA LEU A 2 5.49 -12.63 1.19
C LEU A 2 5.88 -11.22 0.68
N ASN A 3 5.23 -10.16 1.16
CA ASN A 3 5.52 -8.77 0.75
C ASN A 3 6.91 -8.29 1.20
N GLY A 4 7.40 -8.70 2.38
CA GLY A 4 8.74 -8.33 2.84
C GLY A 4 9.85 -8.96 2.01
N GLU A 5 9.67 -10.19 1.52
CA GLU A 5 10.64 -10.85 0.63
C GLU A 5 10.68 -10.21 -0.77
N ILE A 6 9.54 -9.75 -1.28
CA ILE A 6 9.45 -9.05 -2.58
C ILE A 6 10.14 -7.68 -2.49
N GLU A 7 9.91 -6.91 -1.42
CA GLU A 7 10.59 -5.63 -1.20
C GLU A 7 12.10 -5.81 -1.03
N GLN A 8 12.52 -6.81 -0.26
CA GLN A 8 13.94 -7.12 -0.09
C GLN A 8 14.61 -7.50 -1.43
N LYS A 9 13.95 -8.31 -2.27
CA LYS A 9 14.47 -8.66 -3.60
C LYS A 9 14.58 -7.44 -4.52
N ARG A 10 13.59 -6.52 -4.50
CA ARG A 10 13.64 -5.27 -5.28
C ARG A 10 14.79 -4.36 -4.84
N SER A 11 15.00 -4.20 -3.53
CA SER A 11 16.10 -3.40 -2.99
C SER A 11 17.45 -3.98 -3.38
N VAL A 12 17.64 -5.30 -3.29
CA VAL A 12 18.87 -5.99 -3.72
C VAL A 12 19.13 -5.78 -5.20
N HIS A 13 18.11 -5.88 -6.04
CA HIS A 13 18.24 -5.67 -7.48
C HIS A 13 18.62 -4.23 -7.83
N PHE A 14 17.99 -3.26 -7.17
CA PHE A 14 18.35 -1.85 -7.32
C PHE A 14 19.81 -1.58 -6.92
N PHE A 15 20.24 -2.04 -5.76
CA PHE A 15 21.62 -1.88 -5.32
C PHE A 15 22.62 -2.57 -6.26
N ALA A 16 22.30 -3.74 -6.79
CA ALA A 16 23.14 -4.44 -7.75
C ALA A 16 23.35 -3.62 -9.03
N ILE A 17 22.28 -3.00 -9.55
CA ILE A 17 22.36 -2.14 -10.74
C ILE A 17 23.24 -0.91 -10.44
N MET A 18 23.02 -0.24 -9.30
CA MET A 18 23.82 0.93 -8.91
C MET A 18 25.32 0.59 -8.78
N LEU A 19 25.64 -0.52 -8.12
CA LEU A 19 27.02 -0.99 -7.97
C LEU A 19 27.66 -1.36 -9.32
N ALA A 20 26.89 -1.98 -10.22
CA ALA A 20 27.38 -2.32 -11.56
C ALA A 20 27.68 -1.06 -12.41
N LEU A 21 26.80 -0.06 -12.35
CA LEU A 21 27.01 1.23 -13.02
C LEU A 21 28.24 1.96 -12.46
N SER A 22 28.41 1.96 -11.13
CA SER A 22 29.59 2.53 -10.48
C SER A 22 30.87 1.79 -10.88
N LEU A 23 30.84 0.46 -10.95
CA LEU A 23 31.96 -0.34 -11.43
C LEU A 23 32.35 0.03 -12.87
N CYS A 24 31.39 0.14 -13.77
CA CYS A 24 31.65 0.57 -15.15
C CYS A 24 32.26 1.98 -15.20
N MET A 25 31.76 2.91 -14.39
CA MET A 25 32.27 4.27 -14.30
C MET A 25 33.73 4.29 -13.82
N HIS A 26 34.04 3.65 -12.71
CA HIS A 26 35.40 3.62 -12.16
C HIS A 26 36.38 2.88 -13.08
N THR A 27 35.90 1.88 -13.83
CA THR A 27 36.73 1.22 -14.85
C THR A 27 37.09 2.17 -16.00
N ALA A 28 36.08 2.96 -16.47
CA ALA A 28 36.30 3.98 -17.51
C ALA A 28 37.26 5.08 -17.01
N LEU A 29 37.03 5.57 -15.76
CA LEU A 29 37.94 6.59 -15.14
C LEU A 29 39.31 6.07 -14.89
N CYS A 30 39.50 4.79 -14.57
CA CYS A 30 40.82 4.16 -14.44
C CYS A 30 41.59 4.25 -15.76
N ILE A 31 40.96 3.91 -16.88
CA ILE A 31 41.56 4.02 -18.22
C ILE A 31 41.88 5.49 -18.54
N PHE A 32 40.93 6.37 -18.30
CA PHE A 32 41.09 7.82 -18.54
C PHE A 32 42.26 8.40 -17.78
N PHE A 33 42.36 8.17 -16.45
CA PHE A 33 43.47 8.71 -15.64
C PHE A 33 44.81 8.08 -15.95
N TYR A 34 44.83 6.85 -16.42
CA TYR A 34 46.04 6.23 -16.96
C TYR A 34 46.53 6.96 -18.22
N CYS A 35 45.61 7.24 -19.17
CA CYS A 35 45.95 7.90 -20.43
C CYS A 35 46.46 9.33 -20.24
N ILE A 36 45.91 10.08 -19.26
CA ILE A 36 46.34 11.46 -18.97
C ILE A 36 47.50 11.55 -17.97
N GLY A 37 48.02 10.42 -17.50
CA GLY A 37 49.21 10.34 -16.64
C GLY A 37 49.01 10.77 -15.18
N VAL A 38 47.77 10.82 -14.66
CA VAL A 38 47.49 11.19 -13.26
C VAL A 38 47.50 9.94 -12.37
N THR A 39 48.69 9.51 -11.96
CA THR A 39 48.96 8.26 -11.26
C THR A 39 48.14 8.09 -9.97
N ILE A 40 47.96 9.16 -9.18
CA ILE A 40 47.20 9.09 -7.92
C ILE A 40 45.76 8.70 -8.19
N LEU A 41 45.07 9.35 -9.15
CA LEU A 41 43.68 9.03 -9.51
C LEU A 41 43.56 7.68 -10.19
N TYR A 42 44.53 7.27 -10.98
CA TYR A 42 44.59 5.95 -11.59
C TYR A 42 44.64 4.83 -10.51
N VAL A 43 45.56 4.94 -9.55
CA VAL A 43 45.69 3.96 -8.46
C VAL A 43 44.44 3.92 -7.58
N PHE A 44 43.85 5.10 -7.28
CA PHE A 44 42.63 5.18 -6.52
C PHE A 44 41.48 4.46 -7.24
N ASN A 45 41.31 4.66 -8.54
CA ASN A 45 40.23 4.00 -9.29
C ASN A 45 40.44 2.48 -9.42
N ILE A 46 41.66 1.96 -9.39
CA ILE A 46 41.93 0.51 -9.26
C ILE A 46 41.34 0.00 -7.92
N ALA A 47 41.59 0.70 -6.82
CA ALA A 47 41.03 0.32 -5.52
C ALA A 47 39.50 0.38 -5.52
N SER A 48 38.92 1.41 -6.14
CA SER A 48 37.45 1.53 -6.32
C SER A 48 36.86 0.36 -7.09
N VAL A 49 37.47 -0.04 -8.21
CA VAL A 49 37.05 -1.22 -8.99
C VAL A 49 37.02 -2.47 -8.12
N VAL A 50 38.05 -2.70 -7.30
CA VAL A 50 38.09 -3.85 -6.38
C VAL A 50 36.98 -3.77 -5.34
N ILE A 51 36.71 -2.59 -4.75
CA ILE A 51 35.64 -2.37 -3.79
C ILE A 51 34.27 -2.69 -4.42
N TYR A 52 33.96 -2.16 -5.60
CA TYR A 52 32.69 -2.40 -6.27
C TYR A 52 32.51 -3.86 -6.70
N LEU A 53 33.54 -4.57 -7.13
CA LEU A 53 33.51 -6.01 -7.38
C LEU A 53 33.16 -6.81 -6.11
N LEU A 54 33.80 -6.47 -4.98
CA LEU A 54 33.47 -7.10 -3.68
C LEU A 54 32.03 -6.82 -3.25
N LEU A 55 31.55 -5.60 -3.38
CA LEU A 55 30.20 -5.24 -3.02
C LEU A 55 29.16 -5.94 -3.91
N LEU A 56 29.41 -6.06 -5.21
CA LEU A 56 28.56 -6.84 -6.13
C LEU A 56 28.51 -8.32 -5.78
N PHE A 57 29.63 -8.90 -5.35
CA PHE A 57 29.66 -10.27 -4.86
C PHE A 57 28.87 -10.46 -3.57
N LEU A 58 28.83 -9.45 -2.71
CA LEU A 58 28.17 -9.50 -1.40
C LEU A 58 26.68 -9.12 -1.46
N VAL A 59 26.22 -8.38 -2.48
CA VAL A 59 24.90 -7.75 -2.52
C VAL A 59 23.75 -8.71 -2.30
N SER A 60 23.82 -9.95 -2.80
CA SER A 60 22.80 -10.98 -2.64
C SER A 60 23.01 -11.88 -1.40
N ARG A 61 24.13 -11.73 -0.69
CA ARG A 61 24.54 -12.61 0.42
C ARG A 61 24.39 -11.98 1.79
N VAL A 62 24.29 -10.66 1.87
CA VAL A 62 24.24 -9.89 3.12
C VAL A 62 22.83 -9.47 3.44
N LYS A 63 22.33 -9.76 4.66
CA LYS A 63 20.96 -9.42 5.11
C LYS A 63 20.68 -7.92 5.23
N HIS A 64 21.70 -7.11 5.50
CA HIS A 64 21.59 -5.67 5.74
C HIS A 64 22.47 -4.90 4.77
N MET A 65 22.22 -5.09 3.47
CA MET A 65 23.02 -4.48 2.40
C MET A 65 22.96 -2.94 2.46
N GLU A 66 21.88 -2.36 2.96
CA GLU A 66 21.72 -0.92 3.14
C GLU A 66 22.85 -0.28 3.96
N ARG A 67 23.39 -0.98 4.96
CA ARG A 67 24.51 -0.48 5.78
C ARG A 67 25.81 -0.43 5.00
N TRP A 68 26.00 -1.35 4.06
CA TRP A 68 27.19 -1.41 3.21
C TRP A 68 27.19 -0.34 2.12
N MET A 69 26.03 0.28 1.84
CA MET A 69 25.94 1.40 0.90
C MET A 69 26.63 2.68 1.39
N LEU A 70 27.01 2.75 2.67
CA LEU A 70 27.90 3.80 3.17
C LEU A 70 29.30 3.72 2.57
N VAL A 71 29.75 2.53 2.13
CA VAL A 71 31.08 2.35 1.52
C VAL A 71 31.18 3.05 0.15
N PRO A 72 30.26 2.81 -0.83
CA PRO A 72 30.20 3.59 -2.06
C PRO A 72 30.09 5.09 -1.83
N PHE A 73 29.28 5.50 -0.84
CA PHE A 73 29.14 6.92 -0.50
C PHE A 73 30.47 7.54 -0.06
N ALA A 74 31.17 6.93 0.90
CA ALA A 74 32.47 7.41 1.36
C ALA A 74 33.52 7.38 0.24
N GLU A 75 33.49 6.37 -0.61
CA GLU A 75 34.39 6.22 -1.77
C GLU A 75 34.21 7.39 -2.76
N VAL A 76 32.97 7.69 -3.16
CA VAL A 76 32.70 8.80 -4.10
C VAL A 76 33.07 10.15 -3.50
N LEU A 77 32.87 10.38 -2.20
CA LEU A 77 33.34 11.61 -1.53
C LEU A 77 34.85 11.77 -1.60
N VAL A 78 35.60 10.70 -1.31
CA VAL A 78 37.08 10.69 -1.39
C VAL A 78 37.51 10.90 -2.85
N HIS A 79 36.84 10.27 -3.80
CA HIS A 79 37.07 10.44 -5.23
C HIS A 79 36.91 11.91 -5.68
N VAL A 80 35.79 12.55 -5.31
CA VAL A 80 35.52 13.97 -5.60
C VAL A 80 36.61 14.85 -5.01
N LEU A 81 36.96 14.62 -3.75
CA LEU A 81 38.06 15.35 -3.08
C LEU A 81 39.39 15.22 -3.83
N LEU A 82 39.80 14.01 -4.16
CA LEU A 82 41.07 13.74 -4.87
C LEU A 82 41.07 14.34 -6.29
N CYS A 83 39.91 14.23 -7.02
CA CYS A 83 39.80 14.85 -8.33
C CYS A 83 39.94 16.37 -8.25
N ASN A 84 39.26 17.02 -7.29
CA ASN A 84 39.36 18.47 -7.11
C ASN A 84 40.79 18.92 -6.73
N LEU A 85 41.48 18.18 -5.87
CA LEU A 85 42.87 18.49 -5.48
C LEU A 85 43.86 18.29 -6.63
N CYS A 86 43.69 17.24 -7.46
CA CYS A 86 44.61 16.93 -8.55
C CYS A 86 44.33 17.73 -9.83
N LEU A 87 43.06 17.96 -10.16
CA LEU A 87 42.63 18.53 -11.44
C LEU A 87 42.01 19.93 -11.31
N GLY A 88 41.52 20.26 -10.13
CA GLY A 88 40.71 21.49 -9.92
C GLY A 88 39.25 21.36 -10.37
N TRP A 89 38.50 22.45 -10.18
CA TRP A 89 37.05 22.52 -10.41
C TRP A 89 36.64 22.48 -11.89
N GLY A 90 37.50 22.92 -12.76
CA GLY A 90 37.20 23.14 -14.18
C GLY A 90 36.80 21.86 -14.94
N TYR A 91 37.06 20.68 -14.39
CA TYR A 91 36.73 19.38 -15.00
C TYR A 91 35.35 18.82 -14.62
N GLY A 92 34.68 19.42 -13.62
CA GLY A 92 33.29 19.04 -13.27
C GLY A 92 33.13 17.80 -12.40
N PHE A 93 34.18 17.20 -11.84
CA PHE A 93 34.08 16.03 -10.96
C PHE A 93 33.33 16.28 -9.65
N SER A 94 33.26 17.54 -9.20
CA SER A 94 32.45 17.95 -8.04
C SER A 94 30.96 17.66 -8.18
N LEU A 95 30.47 17.55 -9.42
CA LEU A 95 29.06 17.27 -9.69
C LEU A 95 28.61 15.89 -9.18
N TYR A 96 29.54 14.94 -9.08
CA TYR A 96 29.25 13.60 -8.54
C TYR A 96 28.84 13.64 -7.06
N GLY A 97 29.38 14.57 -6.26
CA GLY A 97 28.93 14.80 -4.90
C GLY A 97 27.46 15.24 -4.84
N PHE A 98 27.08 16.25 -5.62
CA PHE A 98 25.68 16.70 -5.68
C PHE A 98 24.70 15.57 -6.11
N MET A 99 25.15 14.66 -6.98
CA MET A 99 24.38 13.52 -7.41
C MET A 99 24.11 12.52 -6.27
N LEU A 100 24.96 12.45 -5.24
CA LEU A 100 24.77 11.54 -4.10
C LEU A 100 23.66 11.97 -3.14
N ILE A 101 23.36 13.28 -3.04
CA ILE A 101 22.41 13.81 -2.07
C ILE A 101 21.03 13.12 -2.15
N PRO A 102 20.33 13.04 -3.29
CA PRO A 102 19.05 12.37 -3.37
C PRO A 102 19.14 10.86 -3.08
N VAL A 103 20.27 10.21 -3.41
CA VAL A 103 20.49 8.78 -3.13
C VAL A 103 20.58 8.53 -1.62
N ILE A 104 21.26 9.39 -0.89
CA ILE A 104 21.38 9.32 0.59
C ILE A 104 20.01 9.46 1.23
N TYR A 105 19.21 10.45 0.79
CA TYR A 105 17.84 10.66 1.29
C TYR A 105 16.97 9.42 1.05
N TYR A 106 17.03 8.84 -0.14
CA TYR A 106 16.28 7.64 -0.47
C TYR A 106 16.64 6.46 0.44
N ILE A 107 17.93 6.16 0.57
CA ILE A 107 18.42 5.03 1.39
C ILE A 107 18.04 5.25 2.87
N ALA A 108 18.25 6.44 3.39
CA ALA A 108 17.98 6.73 4.79
C ALA A 108 16.48 6.73 5.11
N CYS A 109 15.63 7.23 4.21
CA CYS A 109 14.17 7.25 4.42
C CYS A 109 13.54 5.86 4.36
N ILE A 110 14.08 4.94 3.55
CA ILE A 110 13.56 3.56 3.46
C ILE A 110 13.96 2.73 4.67
N HIS A 111 15.19 2.87 5.16
CA HIS A 111 15.75 1.95 6.15
C HIS A 111 15.77 2.51 7.59
N MET A 112 15.47 3.78 7.78
CA MET A 112 15.44 4.44 9.09
C MET A 112 14.05 4.98 9.40
N LYS A 113 13.72 5.11 10.70
CA LYS A 113 12.52 5.86 11.10
C LYS A 113 12.56 7.25 10.48
N SER A 114 11.48 7.65 9.83
CA SER A 114 11.38 8.84 8.95
C SER A 114 12.13 10.09 9.49
N ARG A 115 11.95 10.46 10.76
CA ARG A 115 12.64 11.62 11.36
C ARG A 115 14.16 11.44 11.45
N ILE A 116 14.62 10.25 11.87
CA ILE A 116 16.05 9.94 12.00
C ILE A 116 16.68 9.87 10.60
N GLY A 117 15.99 9.27 9.63
CA GLY A 117 16.43 9.19 8.25
C GLY A 117 16.65 10.59 7.64
N VAL A 118 15.69 11.51 7.79
CA VAL A 118 15.81 12.88 7.31
C VAL A 118 16.97 13.63 7.96
N VAL A 119 17.12 13.55 9.29
CA VAL A 119 18.22 14.21 10.00
C VAL A 119 19.57 13.66 9.56
N THR A 120 19.72 12.34 9.50
CA THR A 120 20.98 11.69 9.07
C THR A 120 21.35 12.09 7.64
N SER A 121 20.36 12.07 6.71
CA SER A 121 20.57 12.46 5.32
C SER A 121 20.98 13.93 5.21
N SER A 122 20.35 14.81 5.98
CA SER A 122 20.67 16.23 6.00
C SER A 122 22.10 16.48 6.50
N VAL A 123 22.52 15.78 7.55
CA VAL A 123 23.88 15.88 8.08
C VAL A 123 24.90 15.38 7.05
N LEU A 124 24.64 14.24 6.40
CA LEU A 124 25.52 13.70 5.36
C LEU A 124 25.57 14.61 4.13
N GLY A 125 24.44 15.19 3.72
CA GLY A 125 24.37 16.15 2.61
C GLY A 125 25.09 17.45 2.89
N ILE A 126 25.03 17.98 4.13
CA ILE A 126 25.80 19.14 4.56
C ILE A 126 27.30 18.80 4.57
N PHE A 127 27.66 17.61 5.05
CA PHE A 127 29.06 17.16 5.04
C PHE A 127 29.60 17.07 3.61
N ASP A 128 28.84 16.47 2.69
CA ASP A 128 29.19 16.40 1.26
C ASP A 128 29.40 17.80 0.66
N LEU A 129 28.47 18.70 0.88
CA LEU A 129 28.60 20.10 0.44
C LEU A 129 29.86 20.77 1.01
N LEU A 130 30.19 20.51 2.27
CA LEU A 130 31.35 21.07 2.94
C LEU A 130 32.67 20.53 2.33
N VAL A 131 32.72 19.23 2.00
CA VAL A 131 33.84 18.61 1.28
C VAL A 131 34.01 19.26 -0.09
N ILE A 132 32.94 19.48 -0.85
CA ILE A 132 32.97 20.15 -2.16
C ILE A 132 33.53 21.57 -2.03
N VAL A 133 32.99 22.38 -1.10
CA VAL A 133 33.40 23.79 -0.91
C VAL A 133 34.85 23.90 -0.44
N LEU A 134 35.27 23.09 0.54
CA LEU A 134 36.64 23.09 1.04
C LEU A 134 37.65 22.65 -0.02
N SER A 135 37.31 21.61 -0.81
CA SER A 135 38.15 21.17 -1.91
C SER A 135 38.29 22.23 -3.00
N ALA A 136 37.23 23.04 -3.22
CA ALA A 136 37.25 24.15 -4.13
C ALA A 136 38.19 25.27 -3.67
N SER A 137 38.08 25.63 -2.39
CA SER A 137 38.89 26.73 -1.84
C SER A 137 40.38 26.38 -1.75
N SER A 138 40.73 25.10 -1.61
CA SER A 138 42.12 24.61 -1.53
C SER A 138 42.75 24.33 -2.89
N ALA A 139 41.96 24.25 -3.96
CA ALA A 139 42.47 23.88 -5.29
C ALA A 139 43.24 25.01 -6.02
N GLY A 140 43.38 26.22 -5.45
CA GLY A 140 44.08 27.31 -6.07
C GLY A 140 43.59 27.67 -7.48
N GLU A 141 44.41 28.40 -8.26
CA GLU A 141 44.17 28.61 -9.68
C GLU A 141 44.05 27.28 -10.43
N ILE A 142 43.07 27.20 -11.37
CA ILE A 142 42.80 26.01 -12.17
C ILE A 142 44.05 25.28 -12.59
N ASN A 143 44.38 24.15 -11.97
CA ASN A 143 45.51 23.33 -12.34
C ASN A 143 45.21 22.68 -13.71
N LYS A 144 45.70 23.30 -14.79
CA LYS A 144 45.63 22.69 -16.11
C LYS A 144 46.62 21.53 -16.13
N LEU A 145 46.10 20.37 -16.51
CA LEU A 145 46.97 19.26 -16.83
C LEU A 145 47.99 19.69 -17.90
N PRO A 146 49.27 19.39 -17.75
CA PRO A 146 50.27 19.72 -18.73
C PRO A 146 49.87 19.19 -20.12
N GLY A 147 49.83 20.10 -21.11
CA GLY A 147 49.48 19.78 -22.49
C GLY A 147 47.97 19.73 -22.82
N MET A 148 47.06 19.99 -21.85
CA MET A 148 45.61 20.03 -22.09
C MET A 148 45.14 21.43 -22.42
N SER A 149 44.34 21.58 -23.49
CA SER A 149 43.72 22.81 -23.91
C SER A 149 42.47 23.14 -23.09
N ASN A 150 42.07 24.45 -23.11
CA ASN A 150 40.77 24.88 -22.52
C ASN A 150 39.56 24.17 -23.15
N HIS A 151 39.63 23.82 -24.43
CA HIS A 151 38.59 23.13 -25.15
C HIS A 151 38.45 21.68 -24.63
N GLU A 152 39.55 20.95 -24.42
CA GLU A 152 39.49 19.58 -23.88
C GLU A 152 38.97 19.55 -22.45
N MET A 153 39.35 20.52 -21.62
CA MET A 153 38.78 20.69 -20.27
C MET A 153 37.26 20.89 -20.32
N LEU A 154 36.78 21.79 -21.21
CA LEU A 154 35.35 22.03 -21.38
C LEU A 154 34.59 20.79 -21.87
N VAL A 155 35.20 20.00 -22.76
CA VAL A 155 34.60 18.73 -23.23
C VAL A 155 34.45 17.75 -22.07
N ILE A 156 35.49 17.59 -21.21
CA ILE A 156 35.40 16.71 -20.03
C ILE A 156 34.32 17.20 -19.07
N PHE A 157 34.26 18.52 -18.81
CA PHE A 157 33.22 19.13 -17.98
C PHE A 157 31.83 18.82 -18.54
N ALA A 158 31.62 19.02 -19.84
CA ALA A 158 30.32 18.76 -20.48
C ALA A 158 29.93 17.28 -20.41
N ILE A 159 30.87 16.36 -20.55
CA ILE A 159 30.64 14.92 -20.36
C ILE A 159 30.19 14.63 -18.93
N ASN A 160 30.87 15.17 -17.91
CA ASN A 160 30.51 14.97 -16.52
C ASN A 160 29.13 15.58 -16.19
N VAL A 161 28.77 16.75 -16.74
CA VAL A 161 27.43 17.34 -16.63
C VAL A 161 26.39 16.39 -17.25
N ALA A 162 26.64 15.87 -18.45
CA ALA A 162 25.72 14.95 -19.11
C ALA A 162 25.50 13.67 -18.31
N ILE A 163 26.57 13.06 -17.80
CA ILE A 163 26.50 11.85 -16.97
C ILE A 163 25.65 12.10 -15.71
N CYS A 164 25.94 13.18 -14.97
CA CYS A 164 25.22 13.55 -13.75
C CYS A 164 23.74 13.84 -14.06
N THR A 165 23.45 14.55 -15.15
CA THR A 165 22.07 14.85 -15.56
C THR A 165 21.29 13.58 -15.90
N ILE A 166 21.85 12.69 -16.70
CA ILE A 166 21.23 11.40 -17.06
C ILE A 166 20.96 10.57 -15.81
N PHE A 167 21.94 10.52 -14.90
CA PHE A 167 21.76 9.79 -13.65
C PHE A 167 20.64 10.37 -12.79
N LEU A 168 20.59 11.70 -12.59
CA LEU A 168 19.55 12.36 -11.82
C LEU A 168 18.15 12.16 -12.45
N MET A 169 18.06 12.20 -13.78
CA MET A 169 16.80 11.91 -14.48
C MET A 169 16.36 10.47 -14.27
N ALA A 170 17.25 9.50 -14.44
CA ALA A 170 16.96 8.08 -14.24
C ALA A 170 16.58 7.80 -12.78
N TYR A 171 17.31 8.39 -11.83
CA TYR A 171 17.02 8.28 -10.40
C TYR A 171 15.64 8.88 -10.06
N SER A 172 15.35 10.09 -10.58
CA SER A 172 14.05 10.74 -10.35
C SER A 172 12.89 9.93 -10.92
N ALA A 173 13.05 9.37 -12.12
CA ALA A 173 12.05 8.49 -12.72
C ALA A 173 11.82 7.22 -11.87
N TYR A 174 12.89 6.58 -11.41
CA TYR A 174 12.80 5.45 -10.50
C TYR A 174 12.07 5.81 -9.19
N PHE A 175 12.41 6.95 -8.60
CA PHE A 175 11.80 7.43 -7.36
C PHE A 175 10.30 7.68 -7.50
N VAL A 176 9.88 8.31 -8.59
CA VAL A 176 8.46 8.54 -8.89
C VAL A 176 7.71 7.21 -9.01
N VAL A 177 8.28 6.22 -9.72
CA VAL A 177 7.67 4.89 -9.84
C VAL A 177 7.60 4.18 -8.49
N ALA A 178 8.66 4.25 -7.68
CA ALA A 178 8.71 3.65 -6.36
C ALA A 178 7.65 4.24 -5.41
N ILE A 179 7.51 5.57 -5.39
CA ILE A 179 6.46 6.24 -4.60
C ILE A 179 5.08 5.84 -5.06
N ARG A 180 4.79 5.91 -6.37
CA ARG A 180 3.47 5.51 -6.89
C ARG A 180 3.08 4.10 -6.48
N ASN A 181 4.00 3.15 -6.60
CA ASN A 181 3.74 1.77 -6.18
C ASN A 181 3.46 1.66 -4.68
N ALA A 182 4.18 2.40 -3.84
CA ALA A 182 3.95 2.42 -2.41
C ALA A 182 2.58 3.05 -2.07
N THR A 183 2.22 4.15 -2.73
CA THR A 183 0.93 4.82 -2.54
C THR A 183 -0.23 3.92 -2.96
N ASN A 184 -0.15 3.26 -4.12
CA ASN A 184 -1.19 2.34 -4.59
C ASN A 184 -1.42 1.18 -3.59
N VAL A 185 -0.34 0.61 -3.04
CA VAL A 185 -0.45 -0.45 -2.02
C VAL A 185 -1.11 0.07 -0.73
N LEU A 186 -0.82 1.32 -0.35
CA LEU A 186 -1.45 1.95 0.82
C LEU A 186 -2.93 2.23 0.58
N GLU A 187 -3.31 2.73 -0.59
CA GLU A 187 -4.70 2.94 -0.98
C GLU A 187 -5.47 1.62 -0.97
N GLU A 188 -4.95 0.57 -1.61
CA GLU A 188 -5.58 -0.75 -1.62
C GLU A 188 -5.78 -1.31 -0.19
N ARG A 189 -4.79 -1.14 0.69
CA ARG A 189 -4.90 -1.52 2.09
C ARG A 189 -5.91 -0.68 2.87
N ASN A 190 -5.98 0.61 2.57
CA ASN A 190 -6.93 1.49 3.20
C ASN A 190 -8.36 1.14 2.80
N ASP A 191 -8.58 0.83 1.52
CA ASP A 191 -9.89 0.37 1.01
C ASP A 191 -10.29 -0.97 1.63
N GLU A 192 -9.34 -1.93 1.78
CA GLU A 192 -9.59 -3.19 2.50
C GLU A 192 -9.99 -2.94 3.97
N LEU A 193 -9.30 -2.03 4.65
CA LEU A 193 -9.59 -1.68 6.05
C LEU A 193 -10.95 -0.99 6.16
N ASP A 194 -11.26 -0.04 5.28
CA ASP A 194 -12.53 0.64 5.23
C ASP A 194 -13.68 -0.35 4.99
N PHE A 195 -13.48 -1.29 4.06
CA PHE A 195 -14.42 -2.38 3.84
C PHE A 195 -14.64 -3.22 5.11
N MET A 196 -13.59 -3.63 5.81
CA MET A 196 -13.69 -4.42 7.04
C MET A 196 -14.39 -3.67 8.18
N VAL A 197 -14.24 -2.35 8.24
CA VAL A 197 -14.90 -1.51 9.25
C VAL A 197 -16.41 -1.43 8.99
N HIS A 198 -16.84 -1.42 7.73
CA HIS A 198 -18.24 -1.15 7.37
C HIS A 198 -19.04 -2.38 6.96
N TYR A 199 -18.39 -3.45 6.48
CA TYR A 199 -19.06 -4.62 5.91
C TYR A 199 -18.64 -5.93 6.57
N ASP A 200 -19.54 -6.90 6.53
CA ASP A 200 -19.26 -8.28 6.91
C ASP A 200 -18.53 -9.00 5.77
N ALA A 201 -17.37 -9.58 6.08
CA ALA A 201 -16.48 -10.20 5.09
C ALA A 201 -17.08 -11.41 4.38
N LEU A 202 -18.00 -12.14 5.01
CA LEU A 202 -18.63 -13.32 4.40
C LEU A 202 -19.75 -12.92 3.44
N THR A 203 -20.62 -12.01 3.87
CA THR A 203 -21.91 -11.73 3.21
C THR A 203 -21.90 -10.46 2.37
N ASN A 204 -20.89 -9.60 2.56
CA ASN A 204 -20.84 -8.28 1.96
C ASN A 204 -22.09 -7.43 2.26
N MET A 205 -22.76 -7.71 3.38
CA MET A 205 -23.76 -6.85 4.00
C MET A 205 -23.04 -5.85 4.91
N ARG A 206 -23.72 -4.77 5.28
CA ARG A 206 -23.19 -3.93 6.36
C ARG A 206 -23.00 -4.76 7.63
N ASN A 207 -21.97 -4.46 8.40
CA ASN A 207 -21.80 -5.08 9.70
C ASN A 207 -22.59 -4.32 10.79
N ARG A 208 -22.73 -4.93 11.95
CA ARG A 208 -23.49 -4.35 13.07
C ARG A 208 -22.90 -3.03 13.56
N GLN A 209 -21.57 -2.90 13.56
CA GLN A 209 -20.90 -1.70 14.06
C GLN A 209 -21.20 -0.47 13.19
N ASN A 210 -21.23 -0.61 11.88
CA ASN A 210 -21.56 0.48 10.97
C ASN A 210 -23.05 0.87 11.02
N MET A 211 -23.93 -0.03 11.47
CA MET A 211 -25.35 0.28 11.57
C MET A 211 -25.67 1.34 12.62
N ASP A 212 -24.86 1.50 13.64
CA ASP A 212 -25.07 2.53 14.68
C ASP A 212 -24.99 3.95 14.06
N GLU A 213 -24.06 4.19 13.13
CA GLU A 213 -23.95 5.45 12.39
C GLU A 213 -25.19 5.69 11.48
N ILE A 214 -25.65 4.62 10.82
CA ILE A 214 -26.83 4.66 9.95
C ILE A 214 -28.10 4.91 10.76
N PHE A 215 -28.19 4.39 11.98
CA PHE A 215 -29.33 4.64 12.87
C PHE A 215 -29.50 6.12 13.20
N GLU A 216 -28.41 6.84 13.45
CA GLU A 216 -28.42 8.27 13.70
C GLU A 216 -28.96 9.03 12.47
N GLU A 217 -28.55 8.64 11.26
CA GLU A 217 -29.07 9.22 10.02
C GLU A 217 -30.57 8.99 9.88
N TYR A 218 -31.07 7.77 10.14
CA TYR A 218 -32.47 7.44 10.01
C TYR A 218 -33.34 8.11 11.08
N GLU A 219 -32.83 8.31 12.30
CA GLU A 219 -33.55 9.03 13.36
C GLU A 219 -33.71 10.53 13.05
N CYS A 220 -32.76 11.13 12.32
CA CYS A 220 -32.82 12.52 11.89
C CYS A 220 -33.75 12.76 10.70
N TYR A 221 -34.08 11.73 9.92
CA TYR A 221 -34.99 11.84 8.77
C TYR A 221 -36.39 11.49 9.21
N GLU A 222 -37.29 12.51 9.31
CA GLU A 222 -38.74 12.38 9.54
C GLU A 222 -39.46 11.72 8.35
N LYS A 223 -39.00 10.57 7.88
CA LYS A 223 -39.60 9.90 6.71
C LYS A 223 -40.03 8.49 7.06
N ASP A 224 -41.05 8.03 6.32
CA ASP A 224 -41.54 6.67 6.36
C ASP A 224 -40.42 5.65 6.13
N TYR A 225 -40.13 4.84 7.14
CA TYR A 225 -39.24 3.71 7.00
C TYR A 225 -39.70 2.50 7.83
N CYS A 226 -39.18 1.34 7.52
CA CYS A 226 -39.49 0.11 8.23
C CYS A 226 -38.22 -0.51 8.78
N VAL A 227 -38.28 -1.09 9.97
CA VAL A 227 -37.26 -1.93 10.59
C VAL A 227 -37.71 -3.38 10.50
N VAL A 228 -36.86 -4.26 9.98
CA VAL A 228 -37.17 -5.68 9.82
C VAL A 228 -36.02 -6.51 10.38
N GLN A 229 -36.32 -7.33 11.38
CA GLN A 229 -35.39 -8.34 11.91
C GLN A 229 -35.69 -9.67 11.24
N MET A 230 -34.68 -10.36 10.73
CA MET A 230 -34.80 -11.65 10.06
C MET A 230 -33.83 -12.65 10.69
N ASP A 231 -34.24 -13.92 10.72
CA ASP A 231 -33.38 -15.04 11.12
C ASP A 231 -33.71 -16.28 10.29
N LEU A 232 -32.70 -17.02 9.89
CA LEU A 232 -32.86 -18.26 9.10
C LEU A 232 -33.36 -19.40 9.98
N ASP A 233 -34.46 -20.00 9.56
CA ASP A 233 -35.10 -21.06 10.30
C ASP A 233 -34.23 -22.33 10.31
N ASN A 234 -33.95 -22.87 11.49
CA ASN A 234 -33.18 -24.10 11.70
C ASN A 234 -31.74 -24.07 11.11
N PHE A 235 -31.14 -22.92 10.93
CA PHE A 235 -29.79 -22.80 10.32
C PHE A 235 -28.73 -23.60 11.06
N LYS A 236 -28.79 -23.67 12.42
CA LYS A 236 -27.90 -24.53 13.22
C LYS A 236 -28.02 -26.01 12.85
N GLN A 237 -29.25 -26.49 12.53
CA GLN A 237 -29.48 -27.85 12.07
C GLN A 237 -28.86 -28.07 10.69
N THR A 238 -28.99 -27.10 9.77
CA THR A 238 -28.38 -27.15 8.44
C THR A 238 -26.85 -27.28 8.57
N ASN A 239 -26.20 -26.46 9.43
CA ASN A 239 -24.76 -26.56 9.69
C ASN A 239 -24.35 -27.91 10.27
N ARG A 240 -25.15 -28.49 11.17
CA ARG A 240 -24.86 -29.82 11.74
C ARG A 240 -24.98 -30.94 10.70
N THR A 241 -25.91 -30.81 9.76
CA THR A 241 -26.18 -31.86 8.75
C THR A 241 -25.22 -31.79 7.57
N TYR A 242 -24.90 -30.59 7.08
CA TYR A 242 -24.16 -30.37 5.82
C TYR A 242 -22.78 -29.75 6.03
N GLY A 243 -22.42 -29.38 7.26
CA GLY A 243 -21.16 -28.71 7.61
C GLY A 243 -21.22 -27.18 7.50
N HIS A 244 -20.30 -26.51 8.20
CA HIS A 244 -20.23 -25.03 8.22
C HIS A 244 -19.99 -24.42 6.84
N SER A 245 -19.18 -25.05 5.99
CA SER A 245 -18.94 -24.55 4.62
C SER A 245 -20.20 -24.48 3.77
N CYS A 246 -21.15 -25.42 3.96
CA CYS A 246 -22.45 -25.36 3.31
C CYS A 246 -23.29 -24.18 3.84
N GLY A 247 -23.27 -23.95 5.16
CA GLY A 247 -23.94 -22.81 5.76
C GLY A 247 -23.37 -21.47 5.29
N ASP A 248 -22.07 -21.36 5.18
CA ASP A 248 -21.40 -20.16 4.67
C ASP A 248 -21.79 -19.86 3.21
N GLU A 249 -21.79 -20.87 2.34
CA GLU A 249 -22.23 -20.74 0.96
C GLU A 249 -23.71 -20.34 0.85
N LEU A 250 -24.55 -20.91 1.72
CA LEU A 250 -25.97 -20.54 1.82
C LEU A 250 -26.13 -19.09 2.26
N LEU A 251 -25.42 -18.64 3.29
CA LEU A 251 -25.40 -17.25 3.74
C LEU A 251 -24.96 -16.28 2.64
N ILE A 252 -23.91 -16.59 1.89
CA ILE A 252 -23.43 -15.79 0.77
C ILE A 252 -24.52 -15.60 -0.29
N ASN A 253 -25.16 -16.70 -0.71
CA ASN A 253 -26.18 -16.65 -1.76
C ASN A 253 -27.45 -15.94 -1.31
N LEU A 254 -27.92 -16.19 -0.09
CA LEU A 254 -29.10 -15.51 0.47
C LEU A 254 -28.83 -14.03 0.71
N SER A 255 -27.62 -13.68 1.14
CA SER A 255 -27.20 -12.28 1.28
C SER A 255 -27.26 -11.52 -0.04
N TYR A 256 -26.78 -12.16 -1.11
CA TYR A 256 -26.86 -11.58 -2.45
C TYR A 256 -28.32 -11.36 -2.87
N LEU A 257 -29.20 -12.36 -2.66
CA LEU A 257 -30.62 -12.28 -2.95
C LEU A 257 -31.28 -11.12 -2.20
N ILE A 258 -31.06 -11.01 -0.88
CA ILE A 258 -31.63 -9.96 -0.05
C ILE A 258 -31.14 -8.57 -0.49
N ARG A 259 -29.82 -8.41 -0.70
CA ARG A 259 -29.26 -7.15 -1.19
C ARG A 259 -29.83 -6.74 -2.55
N GLN A 260 -30.01 -7.69 -3.47
CA GLN A 260 -30.63 -7.41 -4.77
C GLN A 260 -32.12 -7.04 -4.64
N ALA A 261 -32.83 -7.65 -3.71
CA ALA A 261 -34.22 -7.30 -3.45
C ALA A 261 -34.37 -5.89 -2.84
N VAL A 262 -33.48 -5.51 -1.93
CA VAL A 262 -33.51 -4.18 -1.27
C VAL A 262 -32.93 -3.10 -2.18
N ARG A 263 -31.75 -3.29 -2.77
CA ARG A 263 -31.02 -2.31 -3.60
C ARG A 263 -30.98 -0.90 -2.98
N ASN A 264 -31.43 0.10 -3.73
CA ASN A 264 -31.46 1.53 -3.32
C ASN A 264 -32.66 1.88 -2.42
N ARG A 265 -33.38 0.89 -1.87
CA ARG A 265 -34.58 1.09 -1.07
C ARG A 265 -34.34 1.00 0.44
N GLY A 266 -33.09 0.83 0.85
CA GLY A 266 -32.73 0.73 2.26
C GLY A 266 -31.37 0.13 2.47
N GLU A 267 -31.06 -0.18 3.73
CA GLU A 267 -29.82 -0.79 4.15
C GLU A 267 -30.03 -2.24 4.62
N VAL A 268 -29.01 -3.07 4.41
CA VAL A 268 -29.03 -4.49 4.78
C VAL A 268 -27.80 -4.78 5.63
N CYS A 269 -28.03 -5.25 6.85
CA CYS A 269 -26.99 -5.51 7.84
C CYS A 269 -26.99 -6.97 8.28
N ARG A 270 -25.83 -7.59 8.37
CA ARG A 270 -25.66 -8.83 9.11
C ARG A 270 -25.56 -8.50 10.60
N TRP A 271 -26.65 -8.78 11.33
CA TRP A 271 -26.78 -8.41 12.74
C TRP A 271 -26.00 -9.35 13.66
N GLY A 272 -25.91 -10.64 13.28
CA GLY A 272 -25.11 -11.67 13.95
C GLY A 272 -25.40 -13.04 13.36
N GLY A 273 -24.40 -13.91 13.22
CA GLY A 273 -24.60 -15.27 12.75
C GLY A 273 -25.45 -15.38 11.48
N ASP A 274 -26.68 -15.85 11.64
CA ASP A 274 -27.73 -16.00 10.65
C ASP A 274 -28.82 -14.91 10.72
N GLU A 275 -28.63 -13.89 11.56
CA GLU A 275 -29.54 -12.77 11.74
C GLU A 275 -29.23 -11.62 10.79
N VAL A 276 -30.25 -11.06 10.18
CA VAL A 276 -30.16 -9.89 9.29
C VAL A 276 -31.12 -8.81 9.73
N LEU A 277 -30.66 -7.57 9.76
CA LEU A 277 -31.47 -6.37 10.00
C LEU A 277 -31.64 -5.59 8.68
N LEU A 278 -32.88 -5.24 8.34
CA LEU A 278 -33.18 -4.41 7.19
C LEU A 278 -33.77 -3.07 7.66
N LEU A 279 -33.26 -1.97 7.11
CA LEU A 279 -33.86 -0.63 7.21
C LEU A 279 -34.41 -0.25 5.84
N LEU A 280 -35.72 -0.21 5.65
CA LEU A 280 -36.31 0.00 4.35
C LEU A 280 -36.91 1.42 4.27
N LYS A 281 -36.42 2.26 3.34
CA LYS A 281 -36.89 3.64 3.08
C LYS A 281 -38.19 3.61 2.28
N MET A 282 -39.28 3.20 2.91
CA MET A 282 -40.59 3.09 2.24
C MET A 282 -41.78 3.04 3.24
N ASP A 283 -42.99 3.29 2.73
CA ASP A 283 -44.22 3.18 3.48
C ASP A 283 -44.50 1.76 4.00
N LYS A 284 -45.34 1.64 4.99
CA LYS A 284 -45.73 0.37 5.64
C LYS A 284 -46.15 -0.72 4.67
N LYS A 285 -46.99 -0.40 3.68
CA LYS A 285 -47.53 -1.38 2.74
C LYS A 285 -46.50 -1.89 1.77
N SER A 286 -45.65 -1.00 1.25
CA SER A 286 -44.54 -1.34 0.34
C SER A 286 -43.47 -2.10 1.06
N GLY A 287 -43.11 -1.71 2.29
CA GLY A 287 -42.10 -2.40 3.13
C GLY A 287 -42.53 -3.83 3.48
N TYR A 288 -43.80 -4.00 3.90
CA TYR A 288 -44.34 -5.32 4.19
C TYR A 288 -44.36 -6.22 2.94
N ARG A 289 -44.76 -5.69 1.79
CA ARG A 289 -44.73 -6.44 0.52
C ARG A 289 -43.34 -6.87 0.10
N LEU A 290 -42.36 -6.00 0.27
CA LEU A 290 -40.97 -6.32 -0.03
C LEU A 290 -40.45 -7.42 0.91
N THR A 291 -40.75 -7.32 2.21
CA THR A 291 -40.35 -8.33 3.21
C THR A 291 -40.98 -9.71 2.88
N GLU A 292 -42.26 -9.75 2.53
CA GLU A 292 -42.96 -10.96 2.09
C GLU A 292 -42.37 -11.54 0.79
N LYS A 293 -41.96 -10.66 -0.14
CA LYS A 293 -41.27 -11.10 -1.36
C LYS A 293 -39.95 -11.76 -1.02
N ILE A 294 -39.11 -11.13 -0.17
CA ILE A 294 -37.83 -11.69 0.27
C ILE A 294 -38.04 -13.05 0.96
N ARG A 295 -39.02 -13.16 1.86
CA ARG A 295 -39.37 -14.43 2.53
C ARG A 295 -39.66 -15.54 1.53
N LYS A 296 -40.45 -15.27 0.51
CA LYS A 296 -40.82 -16.26 -0.52
C LYS A 296 -39.58 -16.66 -1.35
N GLU A 297 -38.78 -15.67 -1.79
CA GLU A 297 -37.59 -15.91 -2.57
C GLU A 297 -36.56 -16.77 -1.79
N ILE A 298 -36.44 -16.56 -0.47
CA ILE A 298 -35.60 -17.43 0.40
C ILE A 298 -36.19 -18.84 0.49
N ALA A 299 -37.49 -18.98 0.70
CA ALA A 299 -38.13 -20.29 0.80
C ALA A 299 -38.08 -21.10 -0.51
N ASP A 300 -38.08 -20.42 -1.65
CA ASP A 300 -37.99 -21.03 -2.99
C ASP A 300 -36.54 -21.30 -3.40
N TYR A 301 -35.56 -20.73 -2.71
CA TYR A 301 -34.16 -20.91 -3.03
C TYR A 301 -33.64 -22.30 -2.64
N VAL A 302 -32.97 -22.97 -3.56
CA VAL A 302 -32.39 -24.29 -3.36
C VAL A 302 -30.90 -24.23 -3.71
N LEU A 303 -30.03 -24.38 -2.71
CA LEU A 303 -28.60 -24.57 -2.90
C LEU A 303 -28.32 -26.04 -3.30
N THR A 304 -27.53 -26.25 -4.34
CA THR A 304 -26.98 -27.57 -4.66
C THR A 304 -25.58 -27.69 -4.09
N TYR A 305 -25.42 -28.36 -2.97
CA TYR A 305 -24.14 -28.55 -2.29
C TYR A 305 -23.76 -30.04 -2.29
N GLN A 306 -22.60 -30.39 -2.81
CA GLN A 306 -22.12 -31.79 -2.91
C GLN A 306 -23.19 -32.79 -3.45
N ARG A 307 -23.91 -32.40 -4.51
CA ARG A 307 -25.03 -33.16 -5.13
C ARG A 307 -26.27 -33.31 -4.25
N GLN A 308 -26.36 -32.64 -3.12
CA GLN A 308 -27.54 -32.61 -2.26
C GLN A 308 -28.26 -31.27 -2.41
N ARG A 309 -29.58 -31.29 -2.30
CA ARG A 309 -30.41 -30.10 -2.35
C ARG A 309 -30.64 -29.60 -0.93
N VAL A 310 -30.20 -28.37 -0.64
CA VAL A 310 -30.32 -27.74 0.66
C VAL A 310 -31.22 -26.51 0.51
N SER A 311 -32.28 -26.45 1.33
CA SER A 311 -33.20 -25.31 1.40
C SER A 311 -33.43 -24.92 2.85
N VAL A 312 -33.68 -23.64 3.06
CA VAL A 312 -34.04 -23.06 4.36
C VAL A 312 -35.19 -22.07 4.18
N THR A 313 -35.88 -21.80 5.26
CA THR A 313 -36.85 -20.68 5.33
C THR A 313 -36.32 -19.60 6.25
N ALA A 314 -36.98 -18.45 6.29
CA ALA A 314 -36.66 -17.38 7.20
C ALA A 314 -37.93 -16.81 7.85
N THR A 315 -37.80 -16.43 9.10
CA THR A 315 -38.86 -15.75 9.86
C THR A 315 -38.50 -14.29 10.04
N PHE A 316 -39.50 -13.40 9.98
CA PHE A 316 -39.29 -11.94 9.99
C PHE A 316 -40.16 -11.29 11.05
N GLY A 317 -39.60 -10.37 11.82
CA GLY A 317 -40.33 -9.39 12.60
C GLY A 317 -40.31 -8.05 11.89
N PHE A 318 -41.44 -7.52 11.52
CA PHE A 318 -41.62 -6.29 10.76
C PHE A 318 -42.17 -5.18 11.64
N VAL A 319 -41.56 -3.99 11.64
CA VAL A 319 -42.00 -2.80 12.35
C VAL A 319 -42.01 -1.63 11.37
N TYR A 320 -43.16 -0.95 11.28
CA TYR A 320 -43.21 0.35 10.63
C TYR A 320 -42.93 1.44 11.66
N CYS A 321 -42.10 2.40 11.28
CA CYS A 321 -41.64 3.43 12.18
C CYS A 321 -42.66 4.55 12.28
N ASP A 322 -43.17 4.73 13.48
CA ASP A 322 -43.98 5.89 13.86
C ASP A 322 -43.11 6.80 14.76
N GLU A 323 -43.40 8.11 14.78
CA GLU A 323 -42.55 9.18 15.32
C GLU A 323 -42.25 9.07 16.83
N LYS A 324 -42.90 8.17 17.56
CA LYS A 324 -42.85 8.09 19.02
C LYS A 324 -41.82 7.14 19.59
N GLN A 325 -41.19 6.29 18.76
CA GLN A 325 -40.27 5.25 19.20
C GLN A 325 -38.84 5.54 18.78
N THR A 326 -37.88 5.30 19.65
CA THR A 326 -36.43 5.32 19.33
C THR A 326 -36.08 4.13 18.43
N MET A 327 -34.95 4.20 17.73
CA MET A 327 -34.44 3.07 16.91
C MET A 327 -34.26 1.81 17.76
N LYS A 328 -33.75 1.93 18.98
CA LYS A 328 -33.57 0.80 19.89
C LYS A 328 -34.88 0.11 20.24
N GLU A 329 -35.94 0.87 20.50
CA GLU A 329 -37.27 0.33 20.78
C GLU A 329 -37.87 -0.36 19.56
N ARG A 330 -37.66 0.18 18.36
CA ARG A 330 -38.14 -0.42 17.09
C ARG A 330 -37.40 -1.74 16.79
N ILE A 331 -36.09 -1.81 16.99
CA ILE A 331 -35.33 -3.05 16.83
C ILE A 331 -35.81 -4.09 17.86
N ALA A 332 -35.96 -3.71 19.14
CA ALA A 332 -36.47 -4.62 20.16
C ALA A 332 -37.88 -5.14 19.86
N LEU A 333 -38.74 -4.31 19.30
CA LEU A 333 -40.09 -4.71 18.87
C LEU A 333 -40.04 -5.65 17.66
N ALA A 334 -39.13 -5.41 16.68
CA ALA A 334 -38.94 -6.29 15.55
C ALA A 334 -38.42 -7.66 16.02
N ASP A 335 -37.46 -7.69 16.94
CA ASP A 335 -36.97 -8.94 17.55
C ASP A 335 -38.07 -9.72 18.30
N SER A 336 -38.90 -9.02 19.08
CA SER A 336 -40.05 -9.65 19.75
C SER A 336 -41.03 -10.28 18.76
N ARG A 337 -41.32 -9.60 17.64
CA ARG A 337 -42.20 -10.12 16.56
C ARG A 337 -41.53 -11.31 15.83
N LEU A 338 -40.26 -11.25 15.59
CA LEU A 338 -39.47 -12.36 15.04
C LEU A 338 -39.62 -13.62 15.91
N ASN A 339 -39.42 -13.48 17.23
CA ASN A 339 -39.56 -14.58 18.18
C ASN A 339 -40.98 -15.16 18.21
N GLN A 340 -42.01 -14.30 18.19
CA GLN A 340 -43.43 -14.75 18.04
C GLN A 340 -43.62 -15.57 16.74
N GLY A 341 -43.01 -15.14 15.64
CA GLY A 341 -43.08 -15.87 14.37
C GLY A 341 -42.44 -17.24 14.44
N LYS A 342 -41.29 -17.35 15.11
CA LYS A 342 -40.58 -18.61 15.34
C LYS A 342 -41.44 -19.61 16.15
N GLU A 343 -42.16 -19.11 17.18
CA GLU A 343 -43.06 -19.91 18.02
C GLU A 343 -44.33 -20.35 17.26
N LYS A 344 -44.83 -19.51 16.35
CA LYS A 344 -46.06 -19.77 15.57
C LYS A 344 -45.87 -20.62 14.31
N GLY A 345 -44.71 -21.25 14.15
CA GLY A 345 -44.47 -22.18 13.05
C GLY A 345 -43.45 -21.76 12.01
N LYS A 346 -42.76 -20.65 12.24
CA LYS A 346 -41.67 -20.15 11.36
C LYS A 346 -42.15 -19.73 9.97
N ASN A 347 -41.22 -19.42 9.05
CA ASN A 347 -41.48 -19.07 7.65
C ASN A 347 -42.61 -18.07 7.45
N GLN A 348 -42.62 -16.95 8.19
CA GLN A 348 -43.65 -15.94 8.16
C GLN A 348 -43.10 -14.53 8.47
N VAL A 349 -43.87 -13.51 8.13
CA VAL A 349 -43.68 -12.10 8.52
C VAL A 349 -44.69 -11.75 9.58
N VAL A 350 -44.23 -11.36 10.78
CA VAL A 350 -45.08 -10.88 11.88
C VAL A 350 -44.99 -9.36 11.95
N ASN A 351 -46.16 -8.66 11.92
CA ASN A 351 -46.26 -7.19 11.95
C ASN A 351 -47.13 -6.69 13.09
#